data_c5f4e1b2375f8f60b1f1b943893cb1bb
#
_entry.id   c5f4e1b2375f8f60b1f1b943893cb1bb
#
_cell.length_a   1.000
_cell.length_b   1.000
_cell.length_c   1.000
_cell.angle_alpha   90.00
_cell.angle_beta   90.00
_cell.angle_gamma   90.00
#
_symmetry.space_group_name_H-M   'P 1'
#
loop_
_entity.id
_entity.type
_entity.pdbx_description
1 polymer ?
#
loop_
_entity_poly.entity_id
_entity_poly.type
_entity_poly.pdbx_seq_one_letter_code
_entity_poly.pdbx_strand_id
1 'polypeptide(L)'
;VRRWGEIRKFPFPAKEHYELGENLGILDSERAGKVSGARFYFYFSMAARLERAVYNFMLDVHTQQNDFTEVIPPYIINGASMQGTGQLPKFEDDMYKVEGENMYMTPTAEVPLTNYFSGEILDGAVLPVHLTALTPCFRKEAGSAGKDTRGLIRQHQFHKVEMVKYCKPEDSWDELESLTAEAEKILQLLKLPYHVAVSYTHLR
;
A
#
# COMPACT_ATOMS: atom_id res chain seq x y z
N VAL A 1 21.30 -3.71 -0.40
CA VAL A 1 20.81 -2.78 0.63
C VAL A 1 21.45 -1.42 0.40
N ARG A 2 20.64 -0.40 0.18
CA ARG A 2 21.10 0.99 0.02
C ARG A 2 20.33 1.90 0.97
N ARG A 3 20.94 3.05 1.31
CA ARG A 3 20.35 4.05 2.19
C ARG A 3 20.33 5.40 1.51
N TRP A 4 19.33 6.21 1.82
CA TRP A 4 19.23 7.58 1.33
C TRP A 4 18.73 8.51 2.44
N GLY A 5 19.29 9.72 2.49
CA GLY A 5 18.95 10.74 3.45
C GLY A 5 19.48 10.48 4.87
N GLU A 6 19.30 11.45 5.73
CA GLU A 6 19.68 11.38 7.14
C GLU A 6 18.45 11.57 8.03
N ILE A 7 18.35 10.75 9.08
CA ILE A 7 17.27 10.86 10.06
C ILE A 7 17.45 12.16 10.83
N ARG A 8 16.42 13.01 10.79
CA ARG A 8 16.41 14.28 11.50
C ARG A 8 16.55 14.08 13.01
N LYS A 9 17.50 14.78 13.60
CA LYS A 9 17.67 14.84 15.06
C LYS A 9 16.93 16.06 15.59
N PHE A 10 16.09 15.86 16.61
CA PHE A 10 15.39 16.94 17.29
C PHE A 10 16.14 17.32 18.57
N PRO A 11 16.20 18.62 18.93
CA PRO A 11 16.79 19.07 20.20
C PRO A 11 15.88 18.83 21.42
N PHE A 12 14.74 18.15 21.21
CA PHE A 12 13.74 17.82 22.22
C PHE A 12 13.22 16.40 21.99
N PRO A 13 12.61 15.74 22.98
CA PRO A 13 11.96 14.46 22.82
C PRO A 13 10.77 14.58 21.85
N ALA A 14 10.83 13.85 20.72
CA ALA A 14 9.73 13.80 19.78
C ALA A 14 8.55 13.03 20.38
N LYS A 15 7.34 13.54 20.20
CA LYS A 15 6.11 12.83 20.54
C LYS A 15 5.77 11.85 19.44
N GLU A 16 5.04 10.80 19.79
CA GLU A 16 4.52 9.83 18.83
C GLU A 16 3.46 10.49 17.91
N HIS A 17 3.36 9.99 16.68
CA HIS A 17 2.47 10.55 15.67
C HIS A 17 0.99 10.57 16.09
N TYR A 18 0.54 9.55 16.80
CA TYR A 18 -0.84 9.48 17.30
C TYR A 18 -1.10 10.51 18.41
N GLU A 19 -0.14 10.73 19.33
CA GLU A 19 -0.25 11.79 20.34
C GLU A 19 -0.33 13.18 19.70
N LEU A 20 0.49 13.42 18.68
CA LEU A 20 0.44 14.67 17.93
C LEU A 20 -0.91 14.87 17.22
N GLY A 21 -1.41 13.83 16.56
CA GLY A 21 -2.67 13.87 15.83
C GLY A 21 -3.88 14.10 16.73
N GLU A 22 -3.92 13.44 17.88
CA GLU A 22 -4.98 13.62 18.88
C GLU A 22 -4.92 15.00 19.53
N ASN A 23 -3.73 15.46 19.94
CA ASN A 23 -3.55 16.78 20.54
C ASN A 23 -3.91 17.93 19.57
N LEU A 24 -3.70 17.75 18.28
CA LEU A 24 -4.09 18.70 17.24
C LEU A 24 -5.58 18.58 16.84
N GLY A 25 -6.30 17.60 17.34
CA GLY A 25 -7.69 17.33 16.99
C GLY A 25 -7.88 16.91 15.53
N ILE A 26 -6.85 16.33 14.89
CA ILE A 26 -6.90 15.90 13.49
C ILE A 26 -7.02 14.37 13.35
N LEU A 27 -6.87 13.62 14.43
CA LEU A 27 -7.11 12.17 14.52
C LEU A 27 -8.07 11.88 15.68
N ASP A 28 -8.97 10.91 15.50
CA ASP A 28 -9.89 10.44 16.53
C ASP A 28 -10.01 8.92 16.47
N SER A 29 -9.34 8.27 17.39
CA SER A 29 -9.38 6.81 17.58
C SER A 29 -10.56 6.36 18.45
N GLU A 30 -11.00 7.19 19.40
CA GLU A 30 -12.08 6.86 20.32
C GLU A 30 -13.42 6.70 19.59
N ARG A 31 -13.77 7.69 18.76
CA ARG A 31 -15.00 7.62 17.96
C ARG A 31 -14.94 6.57 16.86
N ALA A 32 -13.77 6.36 16.25
CA ALA A 32 -13.58 5.26 15.31
C ALA A 32 -13.78 3.89 15.98
N GLY A 33 -13.34 3.74 17.23
CA GLY A 33 -13.59 2.56 18.05
C GLY A 33 -15.07 2.24 18.25
N LYS A 34 -15.92 3.27 18.40
CA LYS A 34 -17.39 3.10 18.51
C LYS A 34 -18.04 2.65 17.20
N VAL A 35 -17.47 3.05 16.06
CA VAL A 35 -18.04 2.77 14.72
C VAL A 35 -17.57 1.44 14.17
N SER A 36 -16.27 1.14 14.31
CA SER A 36 -15.64 0.02 13.59
C SER A 36 -14.75 -0.86 14.47
N GLY A 37 -14.49 -0.47 15.71
CA GLY A 37 -13.59 -1.18 16.62
C GLY A 37 -12.19 -0.56 16.65
N ALA A 38 -11.25 -1.28 17.28
CA ALA A 38 -9.87 -0.84 17.42
C ALA A 38 -9.17 -0.76 16.07
N ARG A 39 -8.09 0.05 15.98
CA ARG A 39 -7.22 0.18 14.80
C ARG A 39 -7.91 0.75 13.56
N PHE A 40 -8.98 1.52 13.77
CA PHE A 40 -9.58 2.43 12.82
C PHE A 40 -9.41 3.87 13.34
N TYR A 41 -9.37 4.83 12.43
CA TYR A 41 -9.21 6.24 12.74
C TYR A 41 -10.15 7.10 11.91
N PHE A 42 -10.68 8.16 12.52
CA PHE A 42 -11.19 9.29 11.76
C PHE A 42 -10.07 10.30 11.55
N TYR A 43 -9.91 10.73 10.31
CA TYR A 43 -9.01 11.79 9.90
C TYR A 43 -9.80 13.07 9.71
N PHE A 44 -9.42 14.14 10.39
CA PHE A 44 -10.10 15.42 10.31
C PHE A 44 -9.25 16.49 9.66
N SER A 45 -9.93 17.45 8.95
CA SER A 45 -9.33 18.69 8.49
C SER A 45 -7.97 18.47 7.82
N MET A 46 -6.89 18.91 8.45
CA MET A 46 -5.54 18.83 7.91
C MET A 46 -5.03 17.40 7.72
N ALA A 47 -5.40 16.44 8.58
CA ALA A 47 -5.00 15.05 8.38
C ALA A 47 -5.64 14.45 7.12
N ALA A 48 -6.94 14.66 6.92
CA ALA A 48 -7.62 14.21 5.70
C ALA A 48 -7.08 14.89 4.43
N ARG A 49 -6.73 16.18 4.52
CA ARG A 49 -6.08 16.89 3.40
C ARG A 49 -4.69 16.36 3.11
N LEU A 50 -3.91 16.09 4.16
CA LEU A 50 -2.54 15.56 4.02
C LEU A 50 -2.56 14.17 3.39
N GLU A 51 -3.40 13.28 3.86
CA GLU A 51 -3.56 11.95 3.30
C GLU A 51 -3.89 12.02 1.80
N ARG A 52 -4.91 12.81 1.46
CA ARG A 52 -5.31 13.04 0.05
C ARG A 52 -4.18 13.67 -0.78
N ALA A 53 -3.45 14.63 -0.22
CA ALA A 53 -2.33 15.25 -0.92
C ALA A 53 -1.20 14.24 -1.19
N VAL A 54 -0.90 13.36 -0.25
CA VAL A 54 0.16 12.36 -0.39
C VAL A 54 -0.18 11.34 -1.47
N TYR A 55 -1.37 10.74 -1.44
CA TYR A 55 -1.67 9.74 -2.47
C TYR A 55 -1.90 10.35 -3.86
N ASN A 56 -2.47 11.56 -3.97
CA ASN A 56 -2.53 12.26 -5.25
C ASN A 56 -1.14 12.57 -5.80
N PHE A 57 -0.24 13.06 -4.93
CA PHE A 57 1.14 13.29 -5.31
C PHE A 57 1.83 12.02 -5.83
N MET A 58 1.62 10.86 -5.18
CA MET A 58 2.16 9.58 -5.64
C MET A 58 1.62 9.22 -7.03
N LEU A 59 0.30 9.32 -7.24
CA LEU A 59 -0.33 9.07 -8.53
C LEU A 59 0.21 10.01 -9.62
N ASP A 60 0.30 11.31 -9.33
CA ASP A 60 0.81 12.30 -10.29
C ASP A 60 2.26 12.01 -10.69
N VAL A 61 3.11 11.62 -9.74
CA VAL A 61 4.50 11.23 -10.06
C VAL A 61 4.54 9.98 -10.92
N HIS A 62 3.74 8.96 -10.61
CA HIS A 62 3.76 7.72 -11.38
C HIS A 62 3.18 7.90 -12.78
N THR A 63 2.11 8.66 -12.93
CA THR A 63 1.46 8.87 -14.23
C THR A 63 2.17 9.89 -15.13
N GLN A 64 2.78 10.94 -14.52
CA GLN A 64 3.37 12.04 -15.31
C GLN A 64 4.89 11.91 -15.49
N GLN A 65 5.57 11.12 -14.66
CA GLN A 65 7.03 11.03 -14.66
C GLN A 65 7.58 9.62 -14.78
N ASN A 66 6.79 8.59 -14.52
CA ASN A 66 7.23 7.19 -14.50
C ASN A 66 6.46 6.31 -15.49
N ASP A 67 5.67 6.90 -16.40
CA ASP A 67 4.97 6.24 -17.50
C ASP A 67 4.00 5.12 -17.08
N PHE A 68 3.32 5.30 -15.93
CA PHE A 68 2.25 4.41 -15.52
C PHE A 68 0.88 4.87 -16.02
N THR A 69 0.06 3.92 -16.41
CA THR A 69 -1.37 4.14 -16.63
C THR A 69 -2.11 3.99 -15.32
N GLU A 70 -2.84 5.03 -14.90
CA GLU A 70 -3.70 4.97 -13.73
C GLU A 70 -4.96 4.13 -14.01
N VAL A 71 -5.30 3.25 -13.06
CA VAL A 71 -6.48 2.38 -13.13
C VAL A 71 -7.28 2.50 -11.84
N ILE A 72 -8.59 2.54 -11.94
CA ILE A 72 -9.52 2.39 -10.81
C ILE A 72 -10.10 0.97 -10.88
N PRO A 73 -9.56 0.00 -10.13
CA PRO A 73 -10.00 -1.37 -10.17
C PRO A 73 -11.19 -1.62 -9.24
N PRO A 74 -11.90 -2.77 -9.38
CA PRO A 74 -12.85 -3.23 -8.37
C PRO A 74 -12.20 -3.43 -6.99
N TYR A 75 -12.94 -3.12 -5.91
CA TYR A 75 -12.47 -3.28 -4.53
C TYR A 75 -13.02 -4.52 -3.84
N ILE A 76 -13.99 -5.20 -4.44
CA ILE A 76 -14.49 -6.51 -4.03
C ILE A 76 -14.02 -7.51 -5.09
N ILE A 77 -13.29 -8.53 -4.66
CA ILE A 77 -12.49 -9.38 -5.53
C ILE A 77 -12.86 -10.85 -5.31
N ASN A 78 -13.00 -11.62 -6.38
CA ASN A 78 -13.31 -13.04 -6.27
C ASN A 78 -12.13 -13.86 -5.72
N GLY A 79 -12.46 -15.02 -5.13
CA GLY A 79 -11.46 -15.91 -4.52
C GLY A 79 -10.43 -16.45 -5.50
N ALA A 80 -10.77 -16.61 -6.79
CA ALA A 80 -9.82 -17.07 -7.80
C ALA A 80 -8.69 -16.04 -8.02
N SER A 81 -9.02 -14.75 -8.10
CA SER A 81 -8.02 -13.68 -8.20
C SER A 81 -7.16 -13.58 -6.92
N MET A 82 -7.76 -13.75 -5.74
CA MET A 82 -7.04 -13.81 -4.47
C MET A 82 -6.05 -14.98 -4.40
N GLN A 83 -6.42 -16.11 -5.01
CA GLN A 83 -5.54 -17.27 -5.13
C GLN A 83 -4.44 -17.03 -6.17
N GLY A 84 -4.76 -16.38 -7.28
CA GLY A 84 -3.82 -16.07 -8.37
C GLY A 84 -2.61 -15.24 -7.92
N THR A 85 -2.77 -14.40 -6.91
CA THR A 85 -1.70 -13.58 -6.33
C THR A 85 -1.19 -14.11 -4.97
N GLY A 86 -1.63 -15.32 -4.55
CA GLY A 86 -1.08 -16.02 -3.38
C GLY A 86 -1.60 -15.52 -2.02
N GLN A 87 -2.62 -14.66 -1.97
CA GLN A 87 -3.27 -14.30 -0.70
C GLN A 87 -4.03 -15.49 -0.12
N LEU A 88 -4.68 -16.28 -0.96
CA LEU A 88 -5.34 -17.52 -0.56
C LEU A 88 -4.51 -18.74 -0.97
N PRO A 89 -4.57 -19.81 -0.19
CA PRO A 89 -5.24 -19.94 1.11
C PRO A 89 -4.43 -19.40 2.29
N LYS A 90 -3.16 -19.06 2.08
CA LYS A 90 -2.15 -18.81 3.13
C LYS A 90 -2.53 -17.69 4.12
N PHE A 91 -3.15 -16.63 3.63
CA PHE A 91 -3.50 -15.44 4.43
C PHE A 91 -5.02 -15.25 4.58
N GLU A 92 -5.81 -16.32 4.50
CA GLU A 92 -7.27 -16.22 4.60
C GLU A 92 -7.73 -15.57 5.91
N ASP A 93 -7.05 -15.85 7.02
CA ASP A 93 -7.35 -15.26 8.33
C ASP A 93 -7.15 -13.73 8.37
N ASP A 94 -6.30 -13.20 7.50
CA ASP A 94 -6.04 -11.76 7.37
C ASP A 94 -7.02 -11.04 6.44
N MET A 95 -7.87 -11.78 5.71
CA MET A 95 -8.76 -11.21 4.70
C MET A 95 -10.17 -10.95 5.25
N TYR A 96 -10.78 -9.85 4.83
CA TYR A 96 -12.21 -9.59 5.03
C TYR A 96 -13.00 -10.27 3.89
N LYS A 97 -13.77 -11.29 4.23
CA LYS A 97 -14.63 -12.04 3.32
C LYS A 97 -16.05 -11.50 3.35
N VAL A 98 -16.69 -11.43 2.19
CA VAL A 98 -18.12 -11.12 2.09
C VAL A 98 -18.91 -12.37 2.49
N GLU A 99 -19.85 -12.22 3.41
CA GLU A 99 -20.66 -13.34 3.91
C GLU A 99 -21.55 -13.90 2.80
N GLY A 100 -21.57 -15.21 2.69
CA GLY A 100 -22.39 -15.93 1.69
C GLY A 100 -21.80 -15.96 0.29
N GLU A 101 -20.67 -15.31 0.03
CA GLU A 101 -20.04 -15.24 -1.28
C GLU A 101 -18.57 -15.65 -1.25
N ASN A 102 -18.04 -16.08 -2.39
CA ASN A 102 -16.60 -16.29 -2.55
C ASN A 102 -15.92 -14.99 -3.02
N MET A 103 -16.18 -13.92 -2.27
CA MET A 103 -15.69 -12.57 -2.54
C MET A 103 -14.98 -12.00 -1.31
N TYR A 104 -14.02 -11.13 -1.54
CA TYR A 104 -13.16 -10.54 -0.51
C TYR A 104 -12.99 -9.04 -0.74
N MET A 105 -12.90 -8.27 0.33
CA MET A 105 -12.47 -6.87 0.24
C MET A 105 -10.98 -6.82 -0.11
N THR A 106 -10.59 -5.96 -1.03
CA THR A 106 -9.22 -5.91 -1.53
C THR A 106 -8.20 -5.62 -0.42
N PRO A 107 -7.18 -6.46 -0.23
CA PRO A 107 -6.10 -6.17 0.71
C PRO A 107 -4.99 -5.30 0.11
N THR A 108 -4.98 -5.18 -1.20
CA THR A 108 -3.98 -4.48 -2.02
C THR A 108 -4.45 -4.42 -3.47
N ALA A 109 -4.17 -3.32 -4.16
CA ALA A 109 -4.44 -3.20 -5.60
C ALA A 109 -3.59 -4.17 -6.45
N GLU A 110 -2.55 -4.76 -5.89
CA GLU A 110 -1.79 -5.85 -6.53
C GLU A 110 -2.73 -6.95 -7.04
N VAL A 111 -3.74 -7.34 -6.25
CA VAL A 111 -4.64 -8.43 -6.64
C VAL A 111 -5.41 -8.13 -7.92
N PRO A 112 -6.20 -7.05 -8.01
CA PRO A 112 -6.93 -6.77 -9.25
C PRO A 112 -6.00 -6.40 -10.40
N LEU A 113 -4.92 -5.66 -10.15
CA LEU A 113 -4.01 -5.26 -11.22
C LEU A 113 -3.25 -6.45 -11.79
N THR A 114 -2.72 -7.37 -10.97
CA THR A 114 -1.99 -8.56 -11.45
C THR A 114 -2.90 -9.57 -12.14
N ASN A 115 -4.19 -9.59 -11.81
CA ASN A 115 -5.16 -10.46 -12.48
C ASN A 115 -5.85 -9.80 -13.69
N TYR A 116 -5.47 -8.56 -14.06
CA TYR A 116 -6.10 -7.84 -15.16
C TYR A 116 -6.04 -8.60 -16.49
N PHE A 117 -4.91 -9.22 -16.78
CA PHE A 117 -4.71 -10.08 -17.96
C PHE A 117 -4.79 -11.60 -17.66
N SER A 118 -5.39 -11.98 -16.53
CA SER A 118 -5.46 -13.39 -16.15
C SER A 118 -6.19 -14.22 -17.20
N GLY A 119 -5.56 -15.31 -17.68
CA GLY A 119 -6.11 -16.19 -18.72
C GLY A 119 -5.93 -15.66 -20.14
N GLU A 120 -5.24 -14.56 -20.34
CA GLU A 120 -4.96 -13.98 -21.66
C GLU A 120 -3.53 -14.30 -22.13
N ILE A 121 -3.35 -14.40 -23.44
CA ILE A 121 -2.04 -14.48 -24.10
C ILE A 121 -1.78 -13.12 -24.74
N LEU A 122 -0.80 -12.39 -24.20
CA LEU A 122 -0.47 -11.06 -24.69
C LEU A 122 0.51 -11.12 -25.86
N ASP A 123 0.33 -10.23 -26.84
CA ASP A 123 1.37 -9.98 -27.84
C ASP A 123 2.58 -9.34 -27.15
N GLY A 124 3.77 -9.89 -27.36
CA GLY A 124 5.01 -9.33 -26.83
C GLY A 124 5.31 -7.90 -27.25
N ALA A 125 4.65 -7.40 -28.32
CA ALA A 125 4.79 -6.02 -28.78
C ALA A 125 4.09 -4.99 -27.87
N VAL A 126 3.13 -5.43 -27.03
CA VAL A 126 2.43 -4.52 -26.09
C VAL A 126 3.17 -4.38 -24.75
N LEU A 127 4.19 -5.19 -24.51
CA LEU A 127 5.00 -5.17 -23.28
C LEU A 127 6.18 -4.18 -23.40
N PRO A 128 6.57 -3.52 -22.31
CA PRO A 128 5.99 -3.62 -20.96
C PRO A 128 4.69 -2.85 -20.81
N VAL A 129 3.83 -3.30 -19.87
CA VAL A 129 2.64 -2.56 -19.44
C VAL A 129 2.81 -2.16 -17.98
N HIS A 130 2.68 -0.87 -17.69
CA HIS A 130 2.83 -0.30 -16.36
C HIS A 130 1.48 0.21 -15.85
N LEU A 131 0.99 -0.33 -14.75
CA LEU A 131 -0.28 0.05 -14.14
C LEU A 131 -0.07 0.57 -12.71
N THR A 132 -0.76 1.65 -12.37
CA THR A 132 -0.82 2.15 -10.99
C THR A 132 -2.27 2.34 -10.55
N ALA A 133 -2.54 2.10 -9.28
CA ALA A 133 -3.87 2.30 -8.73
C ALA A 133 -3.81 2.75 -7.26
N LEU A 134 -4.69 3.68 -6.91
CA LEU A 134 -5.04 3.99 -5.53
C LEU A 134 -6.24 3.16 -5.12
N THR A 135 -6.12 2.39 -4.05
CA THR A 135 -7.26 1.68 -3.45
C THR A 135 -7.30 1.83 -1.94
N PRO A 136 -8.50 1.82 -1.32
CA PRO A 136 -8.61 1.41 0.06
C PRO A 136 -8.13 -0.05 0.14
N CYS A 137 -7.43 -0.37 1.21
CA CYS A 137 -6.94 -1.73 1.48
C CYS A 137 -7.47 -2.18 2.83
N PHE A 138 -7.89 -3.44 2.92
CA PHE A 138 -8.55 -4.01 4.09
C PHE A 138 -7.80 -5.25 4.57
N ARG A 139 -7.29 -5.22 5.80
CA ARG A 139 -6.54 -6.32 6.41
C ARG A 139 -6.94 -6.53 7.86
N LYS A 140 -7.22 -7.76 8.27
CA LYS A 140 -7.49 -8.08 9.68
C LYS A 140 -6.26 -8.02 10.55
N GLU A 141 -5.05 -8.10 9.95
CA GLU A 141 -3.77 -8.05 10.68
C GLU A 141 -3.74 -9.04 11.87
N ALA A 142 -4.23 -10.26 11.66
CA ALA A 142 -4.48 -11.25 12.70
C ALA A 142 -3.23 -11.67 13.47
N GLY A 143 -2.07 -11.66 12.83
CA GLY A 143 -0.79 -12.02 13.44
C GLY A 143 -0.01 -10.85 14.06
N SER A 144 -0.54 -9.61 14.02
CA SER A 144 0.22 -8.45 14.46
C SER A 144 0.14 -8.21 15.97
N ALA A 145 1.32 -8.11 16.60
CA ALA A 145 1.47 -7.77 18.02
C ALA A 145 2.61 -6.76 18.22
N GLY A 146 2.56 -5.97 19.31
CA GLY A 146 3.64 -5.08 19.70
C GLY A 146 3.37 -3.59 19.50
N LYS A 147 4.45 -2.78 19.44
CA LYS A 147 4.37 -1.29 19.39
C LYS A 147 3.62 -0.77 18.17
N ASP A 148 3.72 -1.45 17.04
CA ASP A 148 3.12 -1.03 15.76
C ASP A 148 1.58 -1.11 15.76
N THR A 149 0.96 -1.68 16.80
CA THR A 149 -0.50 -1.74 16.96
C THR A 149 -1.11 -0.43 17.47
N ARG A 150 -0.28 0.53 17.89
CA ARG A 150 -0.71 1.87 18.28
C ARG A 150 -0.50 2.85 17.13
N GLY A 151 -1.46 3.75 16.96
CA GLY A 151 -1.41 4.78 15.92
C GLY A 151 -1.70 4.26 14.52
N LEU A 152 -1.16 4.92 13.50
CA LEU A 152 -1.51 4.74 12.09
C LEU A 152 -0.68 3.69 11.34
N ILE A 153 0.29 3.05 12.00
CA ILE A 153 1.25 2.17 11.30
C ILE A 153 0.57 0.87 10.85
N ARG A 154 -0.31 0.28 11.70
CA ARG A 154 -1.06 -0.94 11.37
C ARG A 154 -2.53 -0.73 11.59
N GLN A 155 -3.25 -0.48 10.51
CA GLN A 155 -4.69 -0.26 10.50
C GLN A 155 -5.40 -1.38 9.74
N HIS A 156 -6.67 -1.60 10.06
CA HIS A 156 -7.53 -2.53 9.33
C HIS A 156 -7.99 -1.98 7.97
N GLN A 157 -7.98 -0.65 7.84
CA GLN A 157 -8.28 0.07 6.61
C GLN A 157 -7.27 1.17 6.40
N PHE A 158 -6.68 1.25 5.22
CA PHE A 158 -5.74 2.30 4.81
C PHE A 158 -5.77 2.47 3.29
N HIS A 159 -5.21 3.57 2.78
CA HIS A 159 -5.05 3.76 1.34
C HIS A 159 -3.65 3.39 0.89
N LYS A 160 -3.55 2.80 -0.29
CA LYS A 160 -2.27 2.42 -0.90
C LYS A 160 -2.26 2.75 -2.39
N VAL A 161 -1.20 3.41 -2.84
CA VAL A 161 -0.88 3.52 -4.26
C VAL A 161 0.01 2.33 -4.61
N GLU A 162 -0.46 1.52 -5.53
CA GLU A 162 0.21 0.30 -5.99
C GLU A 162 0.81 0.50 -7.37
N MET A 163 1.91 -0.14 -7.65
CA MET A 163 2.55 -0.20 -8.97
C MET A 163 2.72 -1.65 -9.40
N VAL A 164 2.30 -1.98 -10.62
CA VAL A 164 2.46 -3.31 -11.22
C VAL A 164 3.04 -3.14 -12.63
N LYS A 165 4.05 -3.92 -12.96
CA LYS A 165 4.62 -3.99 -14.30
C LYS A 165 4.46 -5.40 -14.87
N TYR A 166 3.95 -5.49 -16.08
CA TYR A 166 4.00 -6.69 -16.90
C TYR A 166 5.13 -6.54 -17.90
N CYS A 167 6.07 -7.44 -17.89
CA CYS A 167 7.25 -7.39 -18.74
C CYS A 167 7.57 -8.77 -19.30
N LYS A 168 8.50 -8.83 -20.27
CA LYS A 168 9.05 -10.09 -20.73
C LYS A 168 9.95 -10.72 -19.66
N PRO A 169 10.06 -12.06 -19.61
CA PRO A 169 10.89 -12.73 -18.60
C PRO A 169 12.36 -12.26 -18.60
N GLU A 170 12.92 -12.01 -19.78
CA GLU A 170 14.29 -11.53 -19.94
C GLU A 170 14.52 -10.15 -19.33
N ASP A 171 13.49 -9.29 -19.28
CA ASP A 171 13.58 -7.90 -18.79
C ASP A 171 13.23 -7.79 -17.29
N SER A 172 12.82 -8.89 -16.65
CA SER A 172 12.19 -8.87 -15.30
C SER A 172 13.07 -8.27 -14.21
N TRP A 173 14.38 -8.48 -14.26
CA TRP A 173 15.31 -7.92 -13.27
C TRP A 173 15.50 -6.42 -13.42
N ASP A 174 15.59 -5.94 -14.65
CA ASP A 174 15.72 -4.50 -14.94
C ASP A 174 14.43 -3.76 -14.57
N GLU A 175 13.28 -4.37 -14.86
CA GLU A 175 11.97 -3.83 -14.46
C GLU A 175 11.77 -3.84 -12.93
N LEU A 176 12.28 -4.83 -12.22
CA LEU A 176 12.26 -4.85 -10.76
C LEU A 176 13.11 -3.70 -10.16
N GLU A 177 14.31 -3.48 -10.69
CA GLU A 177 15.16 -2.38 -10.23
C GLU A 177 14.55 -1.01 -10.57
N SER A 178 13.97 -0.87 -11.76
CA SER A 178 13.23 0.33 -12.17
C SER A 178 12.04 0.58 -11.24
N LEU A 179 11.21 -0.44 -10.96
CA LEU A 179 10.08 -0.33 -10.05
C LEU A 179 10.51 0.10 -8.64
N THR A 180 11.64 -0.46 -8.17
CA THR A 180 12.23 -0.08 -6.88
C THR A 180 12.67 1.39 -6.88
N ALA A 181 13.36 1.84 -7.92
CA ALA A 181 13.81 3.22 -8.07
C ALA A 181 12.64 4.22 -8.13
N GLU A 182 11.54 3.85 -8.75
CA GLU A 182 10.32 4.65 -8.83
C GLU A 182 9.64 4.79 -7.46
N ALA A 183 9.65 3.74 -6.64
CA ALA A 183 9.20 3.82 -5.24
C ALA A 183 10.13 4.69 -4.39
N GLU A 184 11.46 4.55 -4.55
CA GLU A 184 12.46 5.39 -3.87
C GLU A 184 12.30 6.87 -4.24
N LYS A 185 11.98 7.17 -5.50
CA LYS A 185 11.74 8.54 -5.99
C LYS A 185 10.67 9.27 -5.20
N ILE A 186 9.59 8.60 -4.83
CA ILE A 186 8.53 9.19 -3.97
C ILE A 186 9.10 9.64 -2.64
N LEU A 187 9.86 8.78 -1.96
CA LEU A 187 10.48 9.11 -0.67
C LEU A 187 11.51 10.23 -0.78
N GLN A 188 12.30 10.24 -1.87
CA GLN A 188 13.28 11.29 -2.14
C GLN A 188 12.62 12.65 -2.38
N LEU A 189 11.55 12.70 -3.15
CA LEU A 189 10.79 13.93 -3.40
C LEU A 189 10.12 14.45 -2.12
N LEU A 190 9.67 13.56 -1.27
CA LEU A 190 9.14 13.89 0.07
C LEU A 190 10.24 14.18 1.10
N LYS A 191 11.52 14.01 0.74
CA LYS A 191 12.69 14.18 1.60
C LYS A 191 12.64 13.31 2.87
N LEU A 192 12.12 12.09 2.73
CA LEU A 192 12.05 11.11 3.80
C LEU A 192 13.24 10.16 3.72
N PRO A 193 14.06 10.03 4.77
CA PRO A 193 15.18 9.10 4.78
C PRO A 193 14.67 7.66 4.83
N TYR A 194 15.33 6.78 4.10
CA TYR A 194 14.94 5.36 4.02
C TYR A 194 16.16 4.44 3.82
N HIS A 195 15.93 3.15 3.95
CA HIS A 195 16.82 2.12 3.44
C HIS A 195 16.04 1.07 2.66
N VAL A 196 16.64 0.57 1.59
CA VAL A 196 16.13 -0.57 0.83
C VAL A 196 16.67 -1.84 1.46
N ALA A 197 15.77 -2.77 1.77
CA ALA A 197 16.13 -4.07 2.33
C ALA A 197 15.47 -5.19 1.50
N VAL A 198 16.18 -6.29 1.34
CA VAL A 198 15.62 -7.49 0.71
C VAL A 198 14.73 -8.19 1.72
N SER A 199 13.47 -8.39 1.37
CA SER A 199 12.42 -8.71 2.32
C SER A 199 12.44 -10.15 2.83
N TYR A 200 12.70 -11.15 2.03
CA TYR A 200 12.35 -12.53 2.40
C TYR A 200 13.49 -13.41 2.91
N THR A 201 14.69 -13.21 2.45
CA THR A 201 15.80 -14.12 2.75
C THR A 201 16.45 -13.86 4.09
N HIS A 202 16.16 -12.74 4.73
CA HIS A 202 16.79 -12.32 5.98
C HIS A 202 15.85 -12.32 7.19
N LEU A 203 14.59 -12.62 7.00
CA LEU A 203 13.55 -12.60 8.04
C LEU A 203 13.06 -14.00 8.42
N ARG A 204 13.84 -15.02 8.10
CA ARG A 204 13.61 -16.39 8.54
C ARG A 204 14.59 -16.76 9.64
#